data_421d61298de960a02974dc07a7126b78
#
_entry.id   421d61298de960a02974dc07a7126b78
#
_cell.length_a   1.000
_cell.length_b   1.000
_cell.length_c   1.000
_cell.angle_alpha   90.00
_cell.angle_beta   90.00
_cell.angle_gamma   90.00
#
_symmetry.space_group_name_H-M   'P 1'
#
loop_
_entity.id
_entity.type
_entity.pdbx_description
1 polymer ?
#
loop_
_entity_poly.entity_id
_entity_poly.type
_entity_poly.pdbx_seq_one_letter_code
_entity_poly.pdbx_strand_id
1 'polypeptide(L)'
;MHKTNVAAAVLLTVTGVCFAQPPGITREMIERALPLEGAPLAEPGPYKITSEPAFGSPGLHVYRPETLDAFPKKDSLPLMVWGNGGCAIDSTRYSGFLTTIASHGFLVMGTVPVEGAARRQENADDIRAAIDWAEKENARTGSPLIGKIALDKVAVMGQSCGGFLSIMLGADPRVKTIGVFNSGVQKPAAGAPPSPFPTADALPKVHGPVLLINGSDPDFMLATSLATFDMIDNVPAFYGARHNAGHTATVFHPGGGEYANVASNWLLWTFKGDKQAGAMFVGKNCSLCTNPNWDVKSKGI
;
A
#
# COMPACT_ATOMS: atom_id res chain seq x y z
N MET A 1 -50.05 -8.04 36.30
CA MET A 1 -49.47 -6.86 35.61
C MET A 1 -48.14 -7.29 35.00
N HIS A 2 -48.18 -7.76 33.74
CA HIS A 2 -46.98 -8.15 32.99
C HIS A 2 -46.55 -6.95 32.13
N LYS A 3 -45.31 -6.48 32.37
CA LYS A 3 -44.69 -5.46 31.52
C LYS A 3 -43.88 -6.19 30.45
N THR A 4 -44.35 -6.17 29.24
CA THR A 4 -43.62 -6.61 28.03
C THR A 4 -42.68 -5.50 27.60
N ASN A 5 -41.38 -5.77 27.69
CA ASN A 5 -40.34 -4.92 27.08
C ASN A 5 -40.23 -5.23 25.59
N VAL A 6 -40.63 -4.28 24.77
CA VAL A 6 -40.40 -4.31 23.31
C VAL A 6 -39.02 -3.72 23.06
N ALA A 7 -38.08 -4.57 22.69
CA ALA A 7 -36.75 -4.12 22.17
C ALA A 7 -36.94 -3.66 20.72
N ALA A 8 -36.77 -2.36 20.49
CA ALA A 8 -36.73 -1.79 19.15
C ALA A 8 -35.41 -2.15 18.49
N ALA A 9 -35.46 -3.01 17.50
CA ALA A 9 -34.33 -3.27 16.60
C ALA A 9 -34.18 -2.06 15.66
N VAL A 10 -33.10 -1.30 15.83
CA VAL A 10 -32.71 -0.26 14.87
C VAL A 10 -32.06 -0.95 13.66
N LEU A 11 -32.84 -1.07 12.58
CA LEU A 11 -32.29 -1.44 11.27
C LEU A 11 -31.47 -0.25 10.75
N LEU A 12 -30.13 -0.35 10.85
CA LEU A 12 -29.22 0.50 10.11
C LEU A 12 -29.26 0.07 8.64
N THR A 13 -30.04 0.76 7.83
CA THR A 13 -29.96 0.67 6.37
C THR A 13 -28.67 1.33 5.91
N VAL A 14 -27.61 0.53 5.73
CA VAL A 14 -26.41 0.95 5.01
C VAL A 14 -26.84 1.11 3.55
N THR A 15 -27.06 2.33 3.11
CA THR A 15 -27.24 2.67 1.70
C THR A 15 -25.95 2.35 0.97
N GLY A 16 -25.90 1.17 0.33
CA GLY A 16 -24.75 0.69 -0.41
C GLY A 16 -24.44 1.61 -1.58
N VAL A 17 -23.30 2.27 -1.53
CA VAL A 17 -22.70 2.87 -2.71
C VAL A 17 -22.22 1.72 -3.58
N CYS A 18 -22.96 1.43 -4.64
CA CYS A 18 -22.56 0.46 -5.66
C CYS A 18 -21.33 1.03 -6.40
N PHE A 19 -20.14 0.68 -5.95
CA PHE A 19 -18.96 0.77 -6.82
C PHE A 19 -19.14 -0.28 -7.91
N ALA A 20 -18.99 0.12 -9.18
CA ALA A 20 -18.95 -0.83 -10.28
C ALA A 20 -17.77 -1.78 -10.02
N GLN A 21 -18.07 -3.01 -9.64
CA GLN A 21 -17.06 -4.04 -9.43
C GLN A 21 -16.39 -4.34 -10.77
N PRO A 22 -15.07 -4.58 -10.77
CA PRO A 22 -14.41 -5.11 -11.96
C PRO A 22 -15.18 -6.35 -12.47
N PRO A 23 -15.34 -6.50 -13.77
CA PRO A 23 -16.04 -7.66 -14.33
C PRO A 23 -15.43 -8.97 -13.82
N GLY A 24 -16.24 -9.84 -13.22
CA GLY A 24 -15.82 -11.14 -12.71
C GLY A 24 -15.55 -11.20 -11.19
N ILE A 25 -15.55 -10.09 -10.46
CA ILE A 25 -15.43 -10.09 -9.00
C ILE A 25 -16.83 -10.14 -8.39
N THR A 26 -17.18 -11.23 -7.71
CA THR A 26 -18.46 -11.41 -7.03
C THR A 26 -18.40 -10.86 -5.60
N ARG A 27 -19.60 -10.54 -5.04
CA ARG A 27 -19.72 -10.18 -3.62
C ARG A 27 -19.15 -11.28 -2.72
N GLU A 28 -19.36 -12.54 -3.06
CA GLU A 28 -18.85 -13.69 -2.33
C GLU A 28 -17.31 -13.71 -2.31
N MET A 29 -16.64 -13.35 -3.43
CA MET A 29 -15.19 -13.26 -3.47
C MET A 29 -14.65 -12.15 -2.55
N ILE A 30 -15.39 -11.02 -2.44
CA ILE A 30 -15.03 -9.93 -1.53
C ILE A 30 -15.29 -10.34 -0.08
N GLU A 31 -16.40 -10.99 0.20
CA GLU A 31 -16.75 -11.44 1.56
C GLU A 31 -15.79 -12.55 2.06
N ARG A 32 -15.31 -13.42 1.17
CA ARG A 32 -14.22 -14.36 1.47
C ARG A 32 -12.86 -13.69 1.67
N ALA A 33 -12.74 -12.44 1.26
CA ALA A 33 -11.52 -11.63 1.39
C ALA A 33 -11.46 -10.83 2.72
N LEU A 34 -12.28 -11.19 3.71
CA LEU A 34 -12.28 -10.54 5.02
C LEU A 34 -10.93 -10.65 5.73
N PRO A 35 -10.64 -9.71 6.65
CA PRO A 35 -9.39 -9.70 7.39
C PRO A 35 -9.10 -11.03 8.08
N LEU A 36 -7.83 -11.44 8.05
CA LEU A 36 -7.37 -12.68 8.67
C LEU A 36 -7.38 -12.55 10.20
N GLU A 37 -8.25 -13.31 10.86
CA GLU A 37 -8.30 -13.33 12.32
C GLU A 37 -7.05 -13.97 12.93
N GLY A 38 -6.60 -13.45 14.06
CA GLY A 38 -5.44 -13.97 14.80
C GLY A 38 -4.08 -13.73 14.13
N ALA A 39 -4.01 -12.93 13.07
CA ALA A 39 -2.73 -12.52 12.50
C ALA A 39 -1.94 -11.62 13.47
N PRO A 40 -0.58 -11.65 13.44
CA PRO A 40 0.24 -10.78 14.26
C PRO A 40 -0.16 -9.30 14.09
N LEU A 41 -0.11 -8.55 15.19
CA LEU A 41 -0.30 -7.11 15.16
C LEU A 41 0.86 -6.42 14.45
N ALA A 42 0.60 -5.21 13.95
CA ALA A 42 1.66 -4.35 13.46
C ALA A 42 2.58 -3.89 14.59
N GLU A 43 3.86 -3.83 14.30
CA GLU A 43 4.88 -3.30 15.21
C GLU A 43 5.08 -1.81 14.93
N PRO A 44 4.75 -0.92 15.88
CA PRO A 44 4.97 0.51 15.69
C PRO A 44 6.45 0.85 15.74
N GLY A 45 6.87 1.82 14.92
CA GLY A 45 8.20 2.40 14.96
C GLY A 45 8.39 3.38 16.13
N PRO A 46 9.59 3.97 16.25
CA PRO A 46 9.97 4.81 17.38
C PRO A 46 9.34 6.21 17.39
N TYR A 47 8.70 6.63 16.31
CA TYR A 47 8.17 7.99 16.18
C TYR A 47 6.68 8.06 16.49
N LYS A 48 6.30 9.06 17.32
CA LYS A 48 4.89 9.49 17.38
C LYS A 48 4.48 10.12 16.06
N ILE A 49 3.24 9.91 15.65
CA ILE A 49 2.74 10.31 14.34
C ILE A 49 1.67 11.39 14.48
N THR A 50 1.77 12.40 13.63
CA THR A 50 0.67 13.29 13.28
C THR A 50 0.15 12.97 11.89
N SER A 51 -1.15 13.22 11.66
CA SER A 51 -1.76 13.12 10.35
C SER A 51 -2.58 14.38 10.06
N GLU A 52 -2.43 14.91 8.87
CA GLU A 52 -3.00 16.21 8.49
C GLU A 52 -3.27 16.30 6.99
N PRO A 53 -4.21 17.15 6.56
CA PRO A 53 -4.33 17.49 5.14
C PRO A 53 -3.03 18.08 4.61
N ALA A 54 -2.67 17.72 3.37
CA ALA A 54 -1.49 18.27 2.71
C ALA A 54 -1.68 19.78 2.45
N PHE A 55 -0.72 20.59 2.85
CA PHE A 55 -0.79 22.06 2.67
C PHE A 55 -1.02 22.43 1.21
N GLY A 56 -2.07 23.20 0.94
CA GLY A 56 -2.43 23.64 -0.41
C GLY A 56 -2.92 22.54 -1.37
N SER A 57 -3.15 21.31 -0.88
CA SER A 57 -3.59 20.16 -1.68
C SER A 57 -4.67 19.35 -0.94
N PRO A 58 -5.91 19.84 -0.90
CA PRO A 58 -6.98 19.26 -0.08
C PRO A 58 -7.32 17.81 -0.45
N GLY A 59 -6.96 17.33 -1.63
CA GLY A 59 -7.13 15.95 -2.08
C GLY A 59 -6.04 14.98 -1.60
N LEU A 60 -5.07 15.46 -0.82
CA LEU A 60 -3.97 14.65 -0.28
C LEU A 60 -3.94 14.71 1.24
N HIS A 61 -3.58 13.61 1.87
CA HIS A 61 -3.40 13.48 3.31
C HIS A 61 -2.00 12.99 3.63
N VAL A 62 -1.41 13.51 4.69
CA VAL A 62 -0.03 13.26 5.12
C VAL A 62 -0.03 12.58 6.48
N TYR A 63 0.77 11.53 6.63
CA TYR A 63 1.13 10.89 7.90
C TYR A 63 2.64 11.05 8.07
N ARG A 64 3.10 11.59 9.17
CA ARG A 64 4.53 11.86 9.39
C ARG A 64 4.89 11.86 10.87
N PRO A 65 6.17 11.70 11.22
CA PRO A 65 6.63 11.99 12.58
C PRO A 65 6.15 13.37 13.06
N GLU A 66 5.62 13.40 14.30
CA GLU A 66 5.13 14.63 14.93
C GLU A 66 6.26 15.66 15.05
N THR A 67 7.43 15.20 15.53
CA THR A 67 8.64 16.01 15.60
C THR A 67 9.60 15.70 14.46
N LEU A 68 10.16 16.72 13.84
CA LEU A 68 11.03 16.60 12.66
C LEU A 68 12.50 16.92 12.96
N ASP A 69 12.90 16.97 14.24
CA ASP A 69 14.26 17.37 14.65
C ASP A 69 15.33 16.32 14.31
N ALA A 70 14.91 15.06 14.15
CA ALA A 70 15.82 14.00 13.72
C ALA A 70 16.20 14.12 12.23
N PHE A 71 15.38 14.79 11.41
CA PHE A 71 15.51 14.77 9.95
C PHE A 71 16.12 16.08 9.40
N PRO A 72 17.01 16.00 8.42
CA PRO A 72 17.64 14.80 7.83
C PRO A 72 18.91 14.35 8.55
N LYS A 73 19.31 14.98 9.67
CA LYS A 73 20.66 14.87 10.25
C LYS A 73 20.92 13.55 10.99
N LYS A 74 19.94 13.05 11.74
CA LYS A 74 20.05 11.81 12.54
C LYS A 74 19.37 10.63 11.87
N ASP A 75 18.34 10.89 11.08
CA ASP A 75 17.59 9.90 10.31
C ASP A 75 17.18 10.51 8.96
N SER A 76 16.89 9.68 7.97
CA SER A 76 16.30 10.11 6.70
C SER A 76 14.78 10.03 6.77
N LEU A 77 14.09 10.94 6.05
CA LEU A 77 12.63 10.96 5.91
C LEU A 77 12.23 10.61 4.46
N PRO A 78 12.28 9.33 4.06
CA PRO A 78 11.87 8.92 2.73
C PRO A 78 10.36 9.11 2.53
N LEU A 79 9.94 9.24 1.27
CA LEU A 79 8.54 9.34 0.88
C LEU A 79 7.96 7.96 0.52
N MET A 80 6.78 7.64 1.03
CA MET A 80 5.94 6.55 0.53
C MET A 80 4.57 7.10 0.15
N VAL A 81 4.14 6.86 -1.09
CA VAL A 81 2.79 7.21 -1.55
C VAL A 81 1.96 5.94 -1.71
N TRP A 82 0.74 5.98 -1.19
CA TRP A 82 -0.18 4.85 -1.17
C TRP A 82 -1.26 4.97 -2.22
N GLY A 83 -1.48 3.89 -2.99
CA GLY A 83 -2.59 3.71 -3.90
C GLY A 83 -3.69 2.84 -3.28
N ASN A 84 -4.94 3.26 -3.43
CA ASN A 84 -6.09 2.66 -2.75
C ASN A 84 -6.71 1.49 -3.52
N GLY A 85 -7.20 0.50 -2.79
CA GLY A 85 -8.03 -0.57 -3.37
C GLY A 85 -9.34 -0.04 -3.96
N GLY A 86 -9.83 -0.71 -5.02
CA GLY A 86 -11.01 -0.28 -5.76
C GLY A 86 -10.83 1.04 -6.52
N CYS A 87 -9.61 1.56 -6.64
CA CYS A 87 -9.32 2.91 -7.12
C CYS A 87 -10.16 3.98 -6.39
N ALA A 88 -10.46 3.78 -5.12
CA ALA A 88 -11.19 4.74 -4.31
C ALA A 88 -10.30 5.93 -3.95
N ILE A 89 -10.81 7.16 -4.03
CA ILE A 89 -10.11 8.34 -3.52
C ILE A 89 -10.43 8.45 -2.02
N ASP A 90 -9.90 7.52 -1.23
CA ASP A 90 -10.06 7.53 0.23
C ASP A 90 -9.03 6.60 0.89
N SER A 91 -7.89 7.16 1.26
CA SER A 91 -6.84 6.45 2.02
C SER A 91 -7.13 6.34 3.52
N THR A 92 -8.19 6.98 4.04
CA THR A 92 -8.50 6.96 5.48
C THR A 92 -8.78 5.56 6.00
N ARG A 93 -9.30 4.68 5.14
CA ARG A 93 -9.53 3.26 5.46
C ARG A 93 -8.22 2.50 5.77
N TYR A 94 -7.10 2.99 5.27
CA TYR A 94 -5.77 2.43 5.47
C TYR A 94 -4.98 3.16 6.57
N SER A 95 -5.61 4.09 7.30
CA SER A 95 -4.92 4.96 8.26
C SER A 95 -4.05 4.20 9.26
N GLY A 96 -4.50 3.06 9.77
CA GLY A 96 -3.69 2.21 10.65
C GLY A 96 -2.39 1.74 9.98
N PHE A 97 -2.50 1.16 8.78
CA PHE A 97 -1.36 0.70 7.97
C PHE A 97 -0.40 1.86 7.65
N LEU A 98 -0.93 3.01 7.20
CA LEU A 98 -0.13 4.18 6.83
C LEU A 98 0.56 4.81 8.05
N THR A 99 -0.13 4.87 9.20
CA THR A 99 0.44 5.36 10.46
C THR A 99 1.58 4.47 10.94
N THR A 100 1.44 3.14 10.83
CA THR A 100 2.52 2.22 11.20
C THR A 100 3.76 2.48 10.36
N ILE A 101 3.65 2.58 9.04
CA ILE A 101 4.80 2.87 8.18
C ILE A 101 5.41 4.24 8.54
N ALA A 102 4.59 5.27 8.71
CA ALA A 102 5.07 6.60 9.08
C ALA A 102 5.83 6.57 10.42
N SER A 103 5.41 5.73 11.39
CA SER A 103 6.06 5.62 12.70
C SER A 103 7.49 5.11 12.65
N HIS A 104 7.89 4.51 11.55
CA HIS A 104 9.28 4.12 11.29
C HIS A 104 10.13 5.25 10.64
N GLY A 105 9.62 6.49 10.64
CA GLY A 105 10.35 7.66 10.13
C GLY A 105 10.21 7.80 8.61
N PHE A 106 9.00 7.67 8.10
CA PHE A 106 8.64 7.93 6.70
C PHE A 106 7.62 9.06 6.62
N LEU A 107 7.70 9.84 5.54
CA LEU A 107 6.60 10.69 5.09
C LEU A 107 5.68 9.81 4.25
N VAL A 108 4.45 9.61 4.69
CA VAL A 108 3.48 8.76 4.03
C VAL A 108 2.31 9.60 3.53
N MET A 109 1.89 9.37 2.30
CA MET A 109 0.81 10.15 1.69
C MET A 109 -0.21 9.24 1.02
N GLY A 110 -1.46 9.67 1.03
CA GLY A 110 -2.55 9.04 0.30
C GLY A 110 -3.57 10.06 -0.14
N THR A 111 -4.44 9.67 -1.06
CA THR A 111 -5.54 10.52 -1.55
C THR A 111 -6.71 10.51 -0.60
N VAL A 112 -7.41 11.64 -0.50
CA VAL A 112 -8.66 11.77 0.25
C VAL A 112 -9.71 12.49 -0.60
N PRO A 113 -11.02 12.26 -0.33
CA PRO A 113 -12.07 12.97 -1.05
C PRO A 113 -12.02 14.47 -0.74
N VAL A 114 -12.25 15.26 -1.77
CA VAL A 114 -12.42 16.72 -1.64
C VAL A 114 -13.91 17.02 -1.57
N GLU A 115 -14.33 17.77 -0.57
CA GLU A 115 -15.72 18.16 -0.42
C GLU A 115 -16.22 18.93 -1.66
N GLY A 116 -17.41 18.57 -2.15
CA GLY A 116 -18.01 19.16 -3.35
C GLY A 116 -17.39 18.72 -4.68
N ALA A 117 -16.31 17.97 -4.69
CA ALA A 117 -15.75 17.44 -5.94
C ALA A 117 -16.60 16.28 -6.50
N ALA A 118 -16.64 16.16 -7.82
CA ALA A 118 -17.28 15.02 -8.48
C ALA A 118 -16.58 13.70 -8.09
N ARG A 119 -17.37 12.65 -7.88
CA ARG A 119 -16.82 11.31 -7.63
C ARG A 119 -16.09 10.81 -8.88
N ARG A 120 -14.87 10.34 -8.68
CA ARG A 120 -14.05 9.72 -9.70
C ARG A 120 -13.18 8.63 -9.09
N GLN A 121 -12.53 7.86 -9.91
CA GLN A 121 -11.54 6.89 -9.48
C GLN A 121 -10.16 7.55 -9.32
N GLU A 122 -9.37 7.02 -8.38
CA GLU A 122 -7.95 7.29 -8.25
C GLU A 122 -7.20 6.77 -9.48
N ASN A 123 -6.21 7.51 -9.92
CA ASN A 123 -5.36 7.14 -11.05
C ASN A 123 -3.88 7.45 -10.77
N ALA A 124 -3.00 7.11 -11.71
CA ALA A 124 -1.57 7.31 -11.55
C ALA A 124 -1.17 8.79 -11.39
N ASP A 125 -1.94 9.72 -11.96
CA ASP A 125 -1.64 11.16 -11.84
C ASP A 125 -1.92 11.67 -10.42
N ASP A 126 -2.89 11.10 -9.71
CA ASP A 126 -3.16 11.43 -8.32
C ASP A 126 -1.97 11.05 -7.42
N ILE A 127 -1.39 9.87 -7.64
CA ILE A 127 -0.22 9.41 -6.90
C ILE A 127 1.01 10.24 -7.28
N ARG A 128 1.16 10.58 -8.56
CA ARG A 128 2.24 11.47 -9.04
C ARG A 128 2.13 12.86 -8.42
N ALA A 129 0.91 13.39 -8.28
CA ALA A 129 0.68 14.68 -7.63
C ALA A 129 1.13 14.71 -6.17
N ALA A 130 1.09 13.57 -5.45
CA ALA A 130 1.64 13.49 -4.09
C ALA A 130 3.18 13.58 -4.09
N ILE A 131 3.86 12.98 -5.07
CA ILE A 131 5.31 13.12 -5.23
C ILE A 131 5.66 14.57 -5.56
N ASP A 132 4.94 15.19 -6.50
CA ASP A 132 5.13 16.60 -6.88
C ASP A 132 4.89 17.55 -5.70
N TRP A 133 3.91 17.24 -4.85
CA TRP A 133 3.66 18.00 -3.64
C TRP A 133 4.84 17.90 -2.66
N ALA A 134 5.38 16.71 -2.46
CA ALA A 134 6.52 16.52 -1.56
C ALA A 134 7.77 17.26 -2.03
N GLU A 135 8.03 17.32 -3.34
CA GLU A 135 9.12 18.13 -3.93
C GLU A 135 8.93 19.62 -3.65
N LYS A 136 7.72 20.13 -3.88
CA LYS A 136 7.38 21.53 -3.63
C LYS A 136 7.46 21.88 -2.15
N GLU A 137 6.94 21.00 -1.28
CA GLU A 137 6.92 21.22 0.16
C GLU A 137 8.32 21.17 0.77
N ASN A 138 9.19 20.30 0.24
CA ASN A 138 10.60 20.22 0.64
C ASN A 138 11.42 21.51 0.28
N ALA A 139 10.93 22.29 -0.67
CA ALA A 139 11.56 23.55 -1.09
C ALA A 139 10.83 24.81 -0.57
N ARG A 140 9.60 24.67 -0.05
CA ARG A 140 8.75 25.82 0.32
C ARG A 140 9.27 26.52 1.58
N THR A 141 9.52 27.82 1.46
CA THR A 141 9.86 28.67 2.62
C THR A 141 8.73 28.64 3.65
N GLY A 142 9.06 28.41 4.90
CA GLY A 142 8.11 28.30 6.02
C GLY A 142 7.44 26.93 6.16
N SER A 143 7.76 25.97 5.29
CA SER A 143 7.37 24.57 5.49
C SER A 143 8.12 23.92 6.67
N PRO A 144 7.45 23.17 7.55
CA PRO A 144 8.15 22.37 8.54
C PRO A 144 8.98 21.23 7.92
N LEU A 145 8.70 20.89 6.65
CA LEU A 145 9.37 19.83 5.89
C LEU A 145 10.51 20.34 5.00
N ILE A 146 10.78 21.66 4.98
CA ILE A 146 11.83 22.24 4.14
C ILE A 146 13.18 21.53 4.35
N GLY A 147 13.76 20.99 3.28
CA GLY A 147 15.06 20.32 3.30
C GLY A 147 15.11 19.01 4.13
N LYS A 148 13.97 18.42 4.50
CA LYS A 148 13.92 17.23 5.35
C LYS A 148 13.54 15.97 4.60
N ILE A 149 12.81 16.08 3.49
CA ILE A 149 12.33 14.92 2.71
C ILE A 149 13.47 14.37 1.86
N ALA A 150 13.73 13.07 1.98
CA ALA A 150 14.71 12.36 1.16
C ALA A 150 14.10 12.01 -0.21
N LEU A 151 14.10 12.98 -1.13
CA LEU A 151 13.47 12.89 -2.46
C LEU A 151 14.16 11.88 -3.40
N ASP A 152 15.36 11.45 -3.07
CA ASP A 152 16.07 10.33 -3.71
C ASP A 152 15.57 8.94 -3.27
N LYS A 153 14.62 8.91 -2.31
CA LYS A 153 14.06 7.70 -1.68
C LYS A 153 12.54 7.74 -1.70
N VAL A 154 11.96 7.54 -2.88
CA VAL A 154 10.51 7.53 -3.09
C VAL A 154 10.03 6.12 -3.35
N ALA A 155 9.05 5.67 -2.59
CA ALA A 155 8.31 4.43 -2.79
C ALA A 155 6.87 4.71 -3.21
N VAL A 156 6.32 3.86 -4.07
CA VAL A 156 4.88 3.79 -4.32
C VAL A 156 4.42 2.39 -3.95
N MET A 157 3.45 2.32 -3.07
CA MET A 157 2.84 1.05 -2.65
C MET A 157 1.33 1.14 -2.76
N GLY A 158 0.66 0.00 -2.97
CA GLY A 158 -0.79 0.02 -3.04
C GLY A 158 -1.42 -1.36 -3.04
N GLN A 159 -2.71 -1.41 -2.68
CA GLN A 159 -3.48 -2.63 -2.57
C GLN A 159 -4.49 -2.73 -3.72
N SER A 160 -4.64 -3.92 -4.32
CA SER A 160 -5.61 -4.19 -5.38
C SER A 160 -5.45 -3.20 -6.55
N CYS A 161 -6.42 -2.34 -6.82
CA CYS A 161 -6.28 -1.28 -7.82
C CYS A 161 -5.03 -0.40 -7.58
N GLY A 162 -4.77 0.00 -6.34
CA GLY A 162 -3.56 0.76 -5.98
C GLY A 162 -2.26 0.02 -6.31
N GLY A 163 -2.26 -1.32 -6.27
CA GLY A 163 -1.13 -2.13 -6.71
C GLY A 163 -0.89 -2.04 -8.22
N PHE A 164 -1.94 -1.97 -9.03
CA PHE A 164 -1.83 -1.67 -10.47
C PHE A 164 -1.19 -0.28 -10.68
N LEU A 165 -1.66 0.73 -9.94
CA LEU A 165 -1.12 2.09 -10.01
C LEU A 165 0.36 2.12 -9.59
N SER A 166 0.75 1.33 -8.58
CA SER A 166 2.15 1.21 -8.16
C SER A 166 3.05 0.67 -9.28
N ILE A 167 2.59 -0.34 -10.03
CA ILE A 167 3.32 -0.87 -11.20
C ILE A 167 3.47 0.22 -12.27
N MET A 168 2.41 0.97 -12.56
CA MET A 168 2.46 2.07 -13.54
C MET A 168 3.46 3.16 -13.14
N LEU A 169 3.50 3.49 -11.85
CA LEU A 169 4.43 4.50 -11.28
C LEU A 169 5.87 3.98 -11.17
N GLY A 170 6.10 2.66 -11.25
CA GLY A 170 7.45 2.10 -11.33
C GLY A 170 8.28 2.61 -12.52
N ALA A 171 7.62 3.19 -13.54
CA ALA A 171 8.25 3.86 -14.67
C ALA A 171 8.66 5.32 -14.38
N ASP A 172 8.19 5.94 -13.29
CA ASP A 172 8.60 7.30 -12.90
C ASP A 172 10.04 7.25 -12.34
N PRO A 173 11.00 8.01 -12.88
CA PRO A 173 12.41 7.92 -12.49
C PRO A 173 12.66 8.29 -11.02
N ARG A 174 11.74 8.98 -10.37
CA ARG A 174 11.82 9.31 -8.94
C ARG A 174 11.53 8.12 -8.05
N VAL A 175 10.67 7.18 -8.51
CA VAL A 175 10.27 5.99 -7.74
C VAL A 175 11.43 4.99 -7.70
N LYS A 176 11.87 4.61 -6.51
CA LYS A 176 13.03 3.74 -6.27
C LYS A 176 12.65 2.33 -5.81
N THR A 177 11.42 2.11 -5.39
CA THR A 177 10.85 0.78 -5.11
C THR A 177 9.34 0.85 -5.18
N ILE A 178 8.71 -0.26 -5.52
CA ILE A 178 7.26 -0.40 -5.50
C ILE A 178 6.83 -1.55 -4.60
N GLY A 179 5.65 -1.39 -3.97
CA GLY A 179 4.96 -2.44 -3.21
C GLY A 179 3.60 -2.74 -3.81
N VAL A 180 3.39 -3.98 -4.19
CA VAL A 180 2.18 -4.46 -4.88
C VAL A 180 1.47 -5.44 -3.95
N PHE A 181 0.39 -5.00 -3.33
CA PHE A 181 -0.37 -5.79 -2.36
C PHE A 181 -1.65 -6.32 -3.00
N ASN A 182 -1.85 -7.64 -2.98
CA ASN A 182 -3.03 -8.32 -3.55
C ASN A 182 -3.35 -7.84 -4.98
N SER A 183 -2.33 -7.79 -5.84
CA SER A 183 -2.42 -7.20 -7.18
C SER A 183 -1.35 -7.78 -8.12
N GLY A 184 -1.27 -7.27 -9.34
CA GLY A 184 -0.29 -7.67 -10.34
C GLY A 184 -0.60 -7.06 -11.71
N VAL A 185 0.06 -7.50 -12.79
CA VAL A 185 -0.29 -7.08 -14.15
C VAL A 185 -1.44 -7.91 -14.69
N GLN A 186 -2.28 -7.29 -15.51
CA GLN A 186 -3.36 -8.01 -16.18
C GLN A 186 -2.84 -8.73 -17.43
N LYS A 187 -3.41 -9.91 -17.68
CA LYS A 187 -3.26 -10.60 -18.96
C LYS A 187 -4.56 -10.38 -19.77
N PRO A 188 -4.58 -9.46 -20.74
CA PRO A 188 -5.77 -9.23 -21.54
C PRO A 188 -6.17 -10.51 -22.27
N ALA A 189 -7.46 -10.77 -22.36
CA ALA A 189 -7.97 -11.79 -23.29
C ALA A 189 -7.68 -11.36 -24.73
N ALA A 190 -7.48 -12.33 -25.62
CA ALA A 190 -7.29 -12.05 -27.04
C ALA A 190 -8.49 -11.25 -27.59
N GLY A 191 -8.23 -10.10 -28.20
CA GLY A 191 -9.27 -9.20 -28.74
C GLY A 191 -9.98 -8.34 -27.69
N ALA A 192 -9.55 -8.35 -26.43
CA ALA A 192 -10.09 -7.45 -25.41
C ALA A 192 -9.75 -5.97 -25.72
N PRO A 193 -10.64 -5.03 -25.38
CA PRO A 193 -10.32 -3.61 -25.50
C PRO A 193 -9.14 -3.25 -24.58
N PRO A 194 -8.43 -2.14 -24.86
CA PRO A 194 -7.35 -1.67 -24.01
C PRO A 194 -7.80 -1.56 -22.55
N SER A 195 -7.03 -2.16 -21.63
CA SER A 195 -7.28 -2.06 -20.20
C SER A 195 -6.70 -0.75 -19.66
N PRO A 196 -7.37 -0.05 -18.72
CA PRO A 196 -6.78 1.06 -17.99
C PRO A 196 -5.70 0.59 -16.97
N PHE A 197 -5.58 -0.71 -16.75
CA PHE A 197 -4.63 -1.31 -15.83
C PHE A 197 -3.38 -1.83 -16.56
N PRO A 198 -2.24 -1.89 -15.88
CA PRO A 198 -0.98 -2.29 -16.50
C PRO A 198 -1.03 -3.74 -16.99
N THR A 199 -0.42 -3.95 -18.12
CA THR A 199 -0.15 -5.27 -18.70
C THR A 199 1.35 -5.59 -18.56
N ALA A 200 1.80 -6.75 -19.03
CA ALA A 200 3.17 -7.21 -18.87
C ALA A 200 4.23 -6.23 -19.43
N ASP A 201 3.86 -5.40 -20.41
CA ASP A 201 4.74 -4.37 -20.99
C ASP A 201 5.08 -3.19 -20.04
N ALA A 202 4.41 -3.11 -18.90
CA ALA A 202 4.77 -2.14 -17.86
C ALA A 202 5.97 -2.62 -17.02
N LEU A 203 6.19 -3.93 -16.87
CA LEU A 203 7.21 -4.49 -15.98
C LEU A 203 8.65 -4.11 -16.37
N PRO A 204 9.07 -4.13 -17.66
CA PRO A 204 10.41 -3.70 -18.07
C PRO A 204 10.72 -2.23 -17.78
N LYS A 205 9.70 -1.41 -17.51
CA LYS A 205 9.85 0.02 -17.18
C LYS A 205 10.05 0.27 -15.69
N VAL A 206 9.85 -0.76 -14.86
CA VAL A 206 10.15 -0.69 -13.42
C VAL A 206 11.65 -0.77 -13.23
N HIS A 207 12.24 0.17 -12.49
CA HIS A 207 13.69 0.28 -12.33
C HIS A 207 14.18 0.22 -10.87
N GLY A 208 13.32 -0.14 -9.96
CA GLY A 208 13.69 -0.40 -8.56
C GLY A 208 13.17 -1.75 -8.06
N PRO A 209 13.66 -2.23 -6.90
CA PRO A 209 13.19 -3.49 -6.33
C PRO A 209 11.67 -3.54 -6.16
N VAL A 210 11.10 -4.72 -6.36
CA VAL A 210 9.65 -4.95 -6.29
C VAL A 210 9.30 -5.87 -5.12
N LEU A 211 8.39 -5.40 -4.28
CA LEU A 211 7.74 -6.20 -3.25
C LEU A 211 6.35 -6.61 -3.74
N LEU A 212 6.08 -7.90 -3.90
CA LEU A 212 4.75 -8.44 -4.16
C LEU A 212 4.26 -9.22 -2.94
N ILE A 213 3.18 -8.77 -2.33
CA ILE A 213 2.58 -9.40 -1.15
C ILE A 213 1.12 -9.72 -1.44
N ASN A 214 0.74 -10.97 -1.19
CA ASN A 214 -0.57 -11.47 -1.54
C ASN A 214 -1.13 -12.33 -0.41
N GLY A 215 -2.45 -12.52 -0.39
CA GLY A 215 -3.03 -13.68 0.27
C GLY A 215 -2.77 -14.94 -0.55
N SER A 216 -2.94 -16.12 0.07
CA SER A 216 -3.02 -17.37 -0.68
C SER A 216 -4.47 -17.62 -1.13
N ASP A 217 -4.91 -18.84 -1.30
CA ASP A 217 -6.35 -19.12 -1.39
C ASP A 217 -7.02 -18.71 -0.05
N PRO A 218 -7.99 -17.81 0.00
CA PRO A 218 -8.95 -17.43 -1.05
C PRO A 218 -8.69 -16.06 -1.77
N ASP A 219 -7.49 -15.56 -1.84
CA ASP A 219 -7.25 -14.31 -2.59
C ASP A 219 -7.33 -14.56 -4.11
N PHE A 220 -8.29 -13.94 -4.76
CA PHE A 220 -8.50 -14.08 -6.20
C PHE A 220 -7.36 -13.49 -7.05
N MET A 221 -6.47 -12.69 -6.47
CA MET A 221 -5.30 -12.14 -7.15
C MET A 221 -4.05 -13.05 -7.04
N LEU A 222 -4.12 -14.17 -6.30
CA LEU A 222 -2.99 -15.07 -6.09
C LEU A 222 -2.28 -15.47 -7.39
N ALA A 223 -3.02 -16.01 -8.35
CA ALA A 223 -2.46 -16.46 -9.62
C ALA A 223 -1.89 -15.29 -10.45
N THR A 224 -2.55 -14.14 -10.43
CA THR A 224 -2.10 -12.93 -11.13
C THR A 224 -0.81 -12.37 -10.52
N SER A 225 -0.72 -12.31 -9.20
CA SER A 225 0.45 -11.83 -8.49
C SER A 225 1.66 -12.74 -8.72
N LEU A 226 1.45 -14.07 -8.64
CA LEU A 226 2.50 -15.05 -8.91
C LEU A 226 3.01 -14.97 -10.35
N ALA A 227 2.11 -14.88 -11.32
CA ALA A 227 2.48 -14.69 -12.72
C ALA A 227 3.23 -13.37 -12.96
N THR A 228 2.85 -12.30 -12.23
CA THR A 228 3.57 -11.02 -12.28
C THR A 228 4.99 -11.17 -11.77
N PHE A 229 5.18 -11.85 -10.63
CA PHE A 229 6.52 -12.14 -10.11
C PHE A 229 7.36 -12.93 -11.13
N ASP A 230 6.78 -13.97 -11.73
CA ASP A 230 7.51 -14.82 -12.70
C ASP A 230 7.97 -14.04 -13.94
N MET A 231 7.24 -12.98 -14.34
CA MET A 231 7.57 -12.10 -15.47
C MET A 231 8.58 -11.00 -15.16
N ILE A 232 8.86 -10.68 -13.89
CA ILE A 232 9.87 -9.67 -13.53
C ILE A 232 11.25 -10.31 -13.71
N ASP A 233 12.09 -9.74 -14.59
CA ASP A 233 13.43 -10.22 -14.91
C ASP A 233 14.53 -9.14 -14.90
N ASN A 234 14.11 -7.86 -14.80
CA ASN A 234 14.99 -6.69 -14.94
C ASN A 234 15.39 -6.05 -13.61
N VAL A 235 14.73 -6.39 -12.51
CA VAL A 235 14.98 -5.81 -11.17
C VAL A 235 14.86 -6.88 -10.07
N PRO A 236 15.49 -6.69 -8.90
CA PRO A 236 15.26 -7.56 -7.75
C PRO A 236 13.77 -7.60 -7.36
N ALA A 237 13.28 -8.78 -6.99
CA ALA A 237 11.89 -8.94 -6.60
C ALA A 237 11.73 -9.94 -5.45
N PHE A 238 10.84 -9.64 -4.52
CA PHE A 238 10.37 -10.53 -3.47
C PHE A 238 8.87 -10.75 -3.60
N TYR A 239 8.46 -12.00 -3.52
CA TYR A 239 7.08 -12.43 -3.52
C TYR A 239 6.78 -13.15 -2.21
N GLY A 240 5.66 -12.81 -1.57
CA GLY A 240 5.14 -13.51 -0.40
C GLY A 240 3.63 -13.71 -0.52
N ALA A 241 3.16 -14.94 -0.30
CA ALA A 241 1.74 -15.26 -0.19
C ALA A 241 1.44 -15.77 1.23
N ARG A 242 0.58 -15.05 1.95
CA ARG A 242 0.17 -15.38 3.33
C ARG A 242 -0.94 -16.43 3.29
N HIS A 243 -0.70 -17.60 3.91
CA HIS A 243 -1.67 -18.69 3.98
C HIS A 243 -2.98 -18.24 4.65
N ASN A 244 -4.09 -18.75 4.16
CA ASN A 244 -5.45 -18.46 4.66
C ASN A 244 -5.85 -16.98 4.65
N ALA A 245 -5.10 -16.12 3.98
CA ALA A 245 -5.39 -14.71 3.87
C ALA A 245 -6.13 -14.41 2.56
N GLY A 246 -7.22 -13.68 2.65
CA GLY A 246 -8.00 -13.22 1.50
C GLY A 246 -7.44 -11.93 0.89
N HIS A 247 -8.22 -11.32 0.02
CA HIS A 247 -7.82 -10.16 -0.79
C HIS A 247 -7.44 -8.90 -0.01
N THR A 248 -7.90 -8.75 1.22
CA THR A 248 -7.52 -7.62 2.09
C THR A 248 -6.49 -8.02 3.14
N ALA A 249 -6.29 -9.31 3.35
CA ALA A 249 -5.38 -9.86 4.36
C ALA A 249 -5.45 -9.06 5.68
N THR A 250 -4.33 -8.49 6.12
CA THR A 250 -4.27 -7.74 7.38
C THR A 250 -4.29 -6.22 7.22
N VAL A 251 -4.48 -5.70 5.98
CA VAL A 251 -4.36 -4.24 5.71
C VAL A 251 -5.32 -3.41 6.58
N PHE A 252 -6.49 -3.95 6.91
CA PHE A 252 -7.50 -3.29 7.75
C PHE A 252 -7.46 -3.72 9.22
N HIS A 253 -6.52 -4.58 9.62
CA HIS A 253 -6.29 -4.88 11.02
C HIS A 253 -5.74 -3.66 11.76
N PRO A 254 -5.80 -3.63 13.11
CA PRO A 254 -5.16 -2.58 13.88
C PRO A 254 -3.70 -2.38 13.46
N GLY A 255 -3.36 -1.15 13.09
CA GLY A 255 -2.02 -0.83 12.58
C GLY A 255 -1.66 -1.44 11.22
N GLY A 256 -2.59 -2.12 10.52
CA GLY A 256 -2.29 -2.83 9.26
C GLY A 256 -1.70 -4.23 9.46
N GLY A 257 -1.55 -4.68 10.71
CA GLY A 257 -1.10 -6.03 11.05
C GLY A 257 0.20 -6.45 10.41
N GLU A 258 0.29 -7.73 10.06
CA GLU A 258 1.47 -8.36 9.49
C GLU A 258 1.91 -7.73 8.15
N TYR A 259 0.97 -7.24 7.33
CA TYR A 259 1.30 -6.56 6.08
C TYR A 259 2.00 -5.23 6.29
N ALA A 260 1.64 -4.48 7.35
CA ALA A 260 2.36 -3.26 7.70
C ALA A 260 3.79 -3.55 8.17
N ASN A 261 4.00 -4.67 8.91
CA ASN A 261 5.34 -5.11 9.28
C ASN A 261 6.20 -5.43 8.05
N VAL A 262 5.63 -6.16 7.07
CA VAL A 262 6.33 -6.47 5.82
C VAL A 262 6.67 -5.19 5.04
N ALA A 263 5.72 -4.28 4.88
CA ALA A 263 5.95 -3.02 4.18
C ALA A 263 7.00 -2.14 4.87
N SER A 264 6.90 -2.00 6.20
CA SER A 264 7.85 -1.20 7.00
C SER A 264 9.26 -1.77 6.93
N ASN A 265 9.42 -3.09 7.11
CA ASN A 265 10.74 -3.74 7.03
C ASN A 265 11.33 -3.65 5.62
N TRP A 266 10.52 -3.76 4.55
CA TRP A 266 10.98 -3.54 3.19
C TRP A 266 11.55 -2.14 2.99
N LEU A 267 10.86 -1.12 3.45
CA LEU A 267 11.27 0.27 3.34
C LEU A 267 12.48 0.61 4.24
N LEU A 268 12.53 0.07 5.46
CA LEU A 268 13.69 0.21 6.35
C LEU A 268 14.94 -0.40 5.72
N TRP A 269 14.82 -1.59 5.15
CA TRP A 269 15.93 -2.25 4.48
C TRP A 269 16.37 -1.50 3.23
N THR A 270 15.45 -1.22 2.31
CA THR A 270 15.78 -0.66 1.00
C THR A 270 16.22 0.81 1.07
N PHE A 271 15.65 1.60 1.97
CA PHE A 271 15.89 3.04 2.04
C PHE A 271 16.81 3.48 3.18
N LYS A 272 16.80 2.74 4.29
CA LYS A 272 17.63 3.08 5.45
C LYS A 272 18.81 2.11 5.66
N GLY A 273 18.88 1.04 4.87
CA GLY A 273 19.95 0.04 4.95
C GLY A 273 19.91 -0.80 6.24
N ASP A 274 18.73 -0.88 6.86
CA ASP A 274 18.55 -1.65 8.10
C ASP A 274 18.68 -3.14 7.81
N LYS A 275 19.75 -3.73 8.30
CA LYS A 275 20.06 -5.15 8.09
C LYS A 275 19.12 -6.08 8.88
N GLN A 276 18.62 -5.64 10.04
CA GLN A 276 17.68 -6.41 10.83
C GLN A 276 16.35 -6.51 10.09
N ALA A 277 15.85 -5.38 9.56
CA ALA A 277 14.67 -5.37 8.70
C ALA A 277 14.91 -6.21 7.43
N GLY A 278 16.09 -6.13 6.82
CA GLY A 278 16.48 -6.92 5.65
C GLY A 278 16.48 -8.43 5.88
N ALA A 279 16.72 -8.89 7.11
CA ALA A 279 16.67 -10.31 7.46
C ALA A 279 15.28 -10.95 7.23
N MET A 280 14.25 -10.13 7.04
CA MET A 280 12.91 -10.59 6.65
C MET A 280 12.89 -11.16 5.21
N PHE A 281 13.77 -10.71 4.32
CA PHE A 281 13.72 -10.96 2.89
C PHE A 281 14.97 -11.65 2.32
N VAL A 282 16.12 -11.45 2.96
CA VAL A 282 17.45 -11.78 2.39
C VAL A 282 17.91 -13.15 2.86
N GLY A 283 18.38 -13.95 1.88
CA GLY A 283 18.98 -15.25 2.13
C GLY A 283 17.98 -16.39 2.34
N LYS A 284 18.48 -17.62 2.29
CA LYS A 284 17.65 -18.86 2.38
C LYS A 284 16.87 -19.01 3.70
N ASN A 285 17.39 -18.42 4.76
CA ASN A 285 16.81 -18.48 6.11
C ASN A 285 16.15 -17.16 6.50
N CYS A 286 15.69 -16.37 5.54
CA CYS A 286 14.97 -15.14 5.84
C CYS A 286 13.76 -15.42 6.73
N SER A 287 13.33 -14.47 7.56
CA SER A 287 12.29 -14.77 8.55
C SER A 287 10.93 -15.08 7.90
N LEU A 288 10.61 -14.51 6.74
CA LEU A 288 9.45 -14.94 5.94
C LEU A 288 9.68 -16.30 5.27
N CYS A 289 10.94 -16.62 4.85
CA CYS A 289 11.27 -17.89 4.20
C CYS A 289 11.09 -19.08 5.13
N THR A 290 11.25 -18.90 6.43
CA THR A 290 11.12 -19.96 7.44
C THR A 290 9.80 -19.92 8.20
N ASN A 291 8.95 -18.92 7.91
CA ASN A 291 7.63 -18.80 8.54
C ASN A 291 6.64 -19.76 7.86
N PRO A 292 6.07 -20.74 8.61
CA PRO A 292 5.18 -21.75 8.03
C PRO A 292 3.86 -21.21 7.49
N ASN A 293 3.57 -19.93 7.73
CA ASN A 293 2.37 -19.28 7.24
C ASN A 293 2.56 -18.52 5.92
N TRP A 294 3.74 -18.63 5.29
CA TRP A 294 4.05 -17.90 4.07
C TRP A 294 4.67 -18.80 3.01
N ASP A 295 4.21 -18.64 1.78
CA ASP A 295 4.95 -19.10 0.60
C ASP A 295 5.73 -17.93 0.04
N VAL A 296 7.04 -18.09 -0.15
CA VAL A 296 7.91 -17.00 -0.61
C VAL A 296 8.76 -17.41 -1.81
N LYS A 297 9.05 -16.43 -2.64
CA LYS A 297 10.03 -16.49 -3.73
C LYS A 297 10.82 -15.21 -3.78
N SER A 298 12.06 -15.26 -4.25
CA SER A 298 12.87 -14.06 -4.47
C SER A 298 13.75 -14.19 -5.71
N LYS A 299 14.10 -13.06 -6.30
CA LYS A 299 15.01 -12.90 -7.42
C LYS A 299 15.94 -11.73 -7.14
N GLY A 300 17.25 -11.93 -7.21
CA GLY A 300 18.24 -10.86 -7.03
C GLY A 300 18.30 -10.23 -5.62
N ILE A 301 17.80 -10.97 -4.60
CA ILE A 301 17.78 -10.55 -3.18
C ILE A 301 18.59 -11.52 -2.34
#